data_a2e1e800d6bc5e5631281cfc8af6c474
#
_entry.id   a2e1e800d6bc5e5631281cfc8af6c474
#
_cell.length_a   1.000
_cell.length_b   1.000
_cell.length_c   1.000
_cell.angle_alpha   90.00
_cell.angle_beta   90.00
_cell.angle_gamma   90.00
#
_symmetry.space_group_name_H-M   'P 1'
#
loop_
_entity.id
_entity.type
_entity.pdbx_description
1 polymer ?
#
loop_
_entity_poly.entity_id
_entity_poly.type
_entity_poly.pdbx_seq_one_letter_code
_entity_poly.pdbx_strand_id
1 'polypeptide(L)'
;MNEQPTIIQNALRGWRWTFFARCFDLFMYVGLNLGLWHKSVRPGLKGTERLRNISYGDLRIQCLDVYRPRKRQGSLPVVMYIHGGGFGTGSKGTHRIAAERYAQLGYLVFNINYRLAPKHPYPAGPQDVSQAYAWVCKHAAEYGGNIEHLTVAGESAGGNLTATLLLGCCWQRPEPWLRQVWETGVKPRAFQIICAYLHISEPQIRYAQLAKARHRIARFVARVINSFAVAYLGEGAARASDENLLVDIVRYLRQAPPPDRSIPPVFAPVGERDVIQQDTYDLTHALQAHGCQVEERRYKKEPHGFQLLMSRPRTPRYWRECDEFMQRYVISDNAEVESKAA
;
A
#
# COMPACT_ATOMS: atom_id res chain seq x y z
N MET A 1 -21.81 29.94 17.08
CA MET A 1 -22.43 30.03 15.75
C MET A 1 -21.38 29.53 14.76
N ASN A 2 -21.49 28.29 14.32
CA ASN A 2 -20.61 27.72 13.26
C ASN A 2 -21.28 28.06 11.92
N GLU A 3 -20.78 29.09 11.24
CA GLU A 3 -21.18 29.37 9.87
C GLU A 3 -20.79 28.19 8.97
N GLN A 4 -21.77 27.56 8.35
CA GLN A 4 -21.52 26.55 7.31
C GLN A 4 -20.82 27.27 6.14
N PRO A 5 -19.70 26.71 5.62
CA PRO A 5 -19.01 27.30 4.50
C PRO A 5 -19.93 27.38 3.28
N THR A 6 -19.94 28.53 2.60
CA THR A 6 -20.75 28.75 1.39
C THR A 6 -20.31 27.82 0.25
N ILE A 7 -21.21 27.54 -0.70
CA ILE A 7 -20.94 26.73 -1.91
C ILE A 7 -19.67 27.22 -2.63
N ILE A 8 -19.43 28.54 -2.65
CA ILE A 8 -18.23 29.13 -3.26
C ILE A 8 -16.96 28.78 -2.47
N GLN A 9 -17.01 28.76 -1.14
CA GLN A 9 -15.86 28.38 -0.30
C GLN A 9 -15.53 26.90 -0.44
N ASN A 10 -16.54 26.04 -0.61
CA ASN A 10 -16.36 24.61 -0.87
C ASN A 10 -15.80 24.35 -2.28
N ALA A 11 -16.26 25.10 -3.28
CA ALA A 11 -15.71 25.03 -4.64
C ALA A 11 -14.26 25.53 -4.70
N LEU A 12 -13.90 26.60 -4.00
CA LEU A 12 -12.53 27.13 -3.91
C LEU A 12 -11.62 26.16 -3.12
N ARG A 13 -12.11 25.49 -2.07
CA ARG A 13 -11.39 24.43 -1.36
C ARG A 13 -11.11 23.24 -2.28
N GLY A 14 -12.10 22.80 -3.06
CA GLY A 14 -11.98 21.73 -4.03
C GLY A 14 -10.96 22.05 -5.13
N TRP A 15 -10.96 23.27 -5.68
CA TRP A 15 -9.99 23.71 -6.68
C TRP A 15 -8.57 23.79 -6.12
N ARG A 16 -8.37 24.34 -4.92
CA ARG A 16 -7.07 24.41 -4.24
C ARG A 16 -6.51 23.02 -3.94
N TRP A 17 -7.37 22.09 -3.51
CA TRP A 17 -6.97 20.69 -3.33
C TRP A 17 -6.54 20.05 -4.65
N THR A 18 -7.34 20.21 -5.70
CA THR A 18 -7.04 19.64 -7.02
C THR A 18 -5.72 20.19 -7.58
N PHE A 19 -5.47 21.48 -7.41
CA PHE A 19 -4.21 22.11 -7.82
C PHE A 19 -3.02 21.56 -7.01
N PHE A 20 -3.15 21.51 -5.68
CA PHE A 20 -2.12 20.95 -4.81
C PHE A 20 -1.84 19.49 -5.16
N ALA A 21 -2.86 18.67 -5.30
CA ALA A 21 -2.73 17.27 -5.64
C ALA A 21 -2.01 17.06 -6.99
N ARG A 22 -2.32 17.87 -8.01
CA ARG A 22 -1.64 17.82 -9.31
C ARG A 22 -0.18 18.24 -9.23
N CYS A 23 0.14 19.31 -8.49
CA CYS A 23 1.52 19.72 -8.28
C CYS A 23 2.32 18.67 -7.52
N PHE A 24 1.71 18.06 -6.50
CA PHE A 24 2.32 17.00 -5.71
C PHE A 24 2.53 15.74 -6.56
N ASP A 25 1.54 15.33 -7.37
CA ASP A 25 1.67 14.22 -8.31
C ASP A 25 2.79 14.44 -9.33
N LEU A 26 2.88 15.63 -9.90
CA LEU A 26 3.95 15.97 -10.84
C LEU A 26 5.32 15.90 -10.15
N PHE A 27 5.44 16.45 -8.95
CA PHE A 27 6.66 16.38 -8.14
C PHE A 27 7.05 14.93 -7.83
N MET A 28 6.10 14.12 -7.37
CA MET A 28 6.30 12.68 -7.10
C MET A 28 6.66 11.93 -8.38
N TYR A 29 5.93 12.20 -9.49
CA TYR A 29 6.21 11.56 -10.77
C TYR A 29 7.64 11.85 -11.23
N VAL A 30 8.06 13.10 -11.26
CA VAL A 30 9.42 13.49 -11.66
C VAL A 30 10.45 12.93 -10.67
N GLY A 31 10.26 13.18 -9.37
CA GLY A 31 11.21 12.80 -8.32
C GLY A 31 11.46 11.29 -8.24
N LEU A 32 10.39 10.49 -8.25
CA LEU A 32 10.52 9.03 -8.17
C LEU A 32 11.01 8.43 -9.49
N ASN A 33 10.57 8.95 -10.65
CA ASN A 33 11.04 8.44 -11.94
C ASN A 33 12.51 8.83 -12.24
N LEU A 34 13.05 9.89 -11.65
CA LEU A 34 14.49 10.15 -11.65
C LEU A 34 15.28 9.01 -11.00
N GLY A 35 14.68 8.31 -10.03
CA GLY A 35 15.25 7.10 -9.43
C GLY A 35 15.53 5.97 -10.44
N LEU A 36 14.80 5.92 -11.57
CA LEU A 36 15.05 4.95 -12.64
C LEU A 36 16.42 5.15 -13.33
N TRP A 37 16.96 6.35 -13.27
CA TRP A 37 18.29 6.70 -13.79
C TRP A 37 19.42 6.41 -12.79
N HIS A 38 19.06 6.05 -11.54
CA HIS A 38 20.07 5.70 -10.55
C HIS A 38 20.87 4.46 -10.97
N LYS A 39 22.17 4.46 -10.66
CA LYS A 39 23.11 3.38 -11.05
C LYS A 39 22.69 1.97 -10.60
N SER A 40 21.88 1.85 -9.54
CA SER A 40 21.40 0.54 -9.06
C SER A 40 20.16 0.04 -9.79
N VAL A 41 19.49 0.86 -10.61
CA VAL A 41 18.23 0.51 -11.29
C VAL A 41 18.40 0.50 -12.79
N ARG A 42 19.02 1.54 -13.34
CA ARG A 42 19.17 1.77 -14.78
C ARG A 42 19.68 0.57 -15.58
N PRO A 43 20.73 -0.15 -15.13
CA PRO A 43 21.23 -1.33 -15.88
C PRO A 43 20.18 -2.43 -16.02
N GLY A 44 19.35 -2.63 -14.97
CA GLY A 44 18.31 -3.66 -14.97
C GLY A 44 17.09 -3.36 -15.84
N LEU A 45 16.85 -2.10 -16.23
CA LEU A 45 15.70 -1.73 -17.06
C LEU A 45 15.68 -2.41 -18.43
N LYS A 46 16.85 -2.73 -18.99
CA LYS A 46 16.95 -3.49 -20.25
C LYS A 46 16.55 -4.96 -20.07
N GLY A 47 16.67 -5.46 -18.85
CA GLY A 47 16.35 -6.85 -18.48
C GLY A 47 14.87 -7.06 -18.13
N THR A 48 14.10 -5.98 -18.01
CA THR A 48 12.66 -6.05 -17.70
C THR A 48 11.80 -5.68 -18.93
N GLU A 49 10.58 -6.15 -18.93
CA GLU A 49 9.56 -5.77 -19.91
C GLU A 49 8.36 -5.19 -19.16
N ARG A 50 7.65 -4.24 -19.79
CA ARG A 50 6.46 -3.60 -19.24
C ARG A 50 5.31 -3.67 -20.24
N LEU A 51 4.20 -4.30 -19.85
CA LEU A 51 2.92 -4.24 -20.53
C LEU A 51 2.06 -3.16 -19.86
N ARG A 52 1.45 -2.28 -20.62
CA ARG A 52 0.84 -1.05 -20.08
C ARG A 52 -0.65 -1.02 -20.23
N ASN A 53 -1.32 -0.40 -19.23
CA ASN A 53 -2.73 -0.04 -19.29
C ASN A 53 -3.67 -1.23 -19.55
N ILE A 54 -3.42 -2.35 -18.88
CA ILE A 54 -4.27 -3.51 -18.89
C ILE A 54 -5.47 -3.22 -17.98
N SER A 55 -6.70 -3.31 -18.52
CA SER A 55 -7.91 -3.06 -17.75
C SER A 55 -8.21 -4.23 -16.82
N TYR A 56 -8.58 -3.93 -15.56
CA TYR A 56 -9.11 -4.90 -14.62
C TYR A 56 -10.58 -4.60 -14.24
N GLY A 57 -11.16 -3.55 -14.80
CA GLY A 57 -12.53 -3.12 -14.57
C GLY A 57 -13.01 -2.15 -15.65
N ASP A 58 -14.24 -1.65 -15.51
CA ASP A 58 -14.93 -0.88 -16.55
C ASP A 58 -14.49 0.59 -16.62
N LEU A 59 -13.91 1.11 -15.53
CA LEU A 59 -13.49 2.51 -15.47
C LEU A 59 -12.07 2.67 -16.03
N ARG A 60 -11.82 3.74 -16.77
CA ARG A 60 -10.50 4.04 -17.33
C ARG A 60 -9.37 4.03 -16.30
N ILE A 61 -9.66 4.41 -15.06
CA ILE A 61 -8.68 4.39 -13.95
C ILE A 61 -8.38 2.97 -13.47
N GLN A 62 -9.34 2.03 -13.63
CA GLN A 62 -9.22 0.64 -13.23
C GLN A 62 -8.33 -0.12 -14.21
N CYS A 63 -7.06 0.25 -14.22
CA CYS A 63 -6.03 -0.35 -15.06
C CYS A 63 -4.73 -0.55 -14.29
N LEU A 64 -3.93 -1.48 -14.76
CA LEU A 64 -2.63 -1.83 -14.18
C LEU A 64 -1.56 -1.91 -15.27
N ASP A 65 -0.30 -1.94 -14.84
CA ASP A 65 0.83 -2.29 -15.68
C ASP A 65 1.45 -3.59 -15.16
N VAL A 66 1.85 -4.45 -16.07
CA VAL A 66 2.57 -5.68 -15.75
C VAL A 66 4.06 -5.49 -16.04
N TYR A 67 4.90 -5.83 -15.06
CA TYR A 67 6.36 -5.83 -15.21
C TYR A 67 6.90 -7.23 -14.95
N ARG A 68 7.87 -7.67 -15.74
CA ARG A 68 8.49 -8.99 -15.58
C ARG A 68 9.89 -9.04 -16.17
N PRO A 69 10.75 -9.99 -15.76
CA PRO A 69 12.02 -10.25 -16.43
C PRO A 69 11.77 -10.66 -17.89
N ARG A 70 12.59 -10.14 -18.83
CA ARG A 70 12.53 -10.57 -20.24
C ARG A 70 13.00 -12.01 -20.41
N LYS A 71 14.09 -12.37 -19.74
CA LYS A 71 14.59 -13.73 -19.67
C LYS A 71 14.01 -14.39 -18.42
N ARG A 72 13.23 -15.43 -18.62
CA ARG A 72 12.59 -16.17 -17.53
C ARG A 72 12.58 -17.67 -17.87
N GLN A 73 12.68 -18.49 -16.84
CA GLN A 73 12.45 -19.93 -16.91
C GLN A 73 11.28 -20.25 -15.96
N GLY A 74 10.32 -21.04 -16.46
CA GLY A 74 9.14 -21.42 -15.68
C GLY A 74 8.20 -20.25 -15.36
N SER A 75 7.31 -20.49 -14.42
CA SER A 75 6.38 -19.51 -13.88
C SER A 75 7.03 -18.62 -12.81
N LEU A 76 6.67 -17.35 -12.78
CA LEU A 76 7.25 -16.36 -11.89
C LEU A 76 6.41 -16.19 -10.61
N PRO A 77 7.03 -15.96 -9.44
CA PRO A 77 6.31 -15.52 -8.27
C PRO A 77 5.69 -14.13 -8.52
N VAL A 78 4.52 -13.89 -7.94
CA VAL A 78 3.66 -12.75 -8.26
C VAL A 78 3.70 -11.71 -7.14
N VAL A 79 3.85 -10.44 -7.53
CA VAL A 79 3.65 -9.28 -6.65
C VAL A 79 2.51 -8.43 -7.19
N MET A 80 1.44 -8.24 -6.40
CA MET A 80 0.48 -7.17 -6.63
C MET A 80 0.93 -5.94 -5.83
N TYR A 81 1.24 -4.83 -6.53
CA TYR A 81 1.75 -3.62 -5.91
C TYR A 81 0.70 -2.50 -5.91
N ILE A 82 0.47 -1.91 -4.74
CA ILE A 82 -0.52 -0.86 -4.48
C ILE A 82 0.22 0.41 -4.07
N HIS A 83 0.13 1.45 -4.90
CA HIS A 83 0.85 2.70 -4.68
C HIS A 83 0.29 3.51 -3.51
N GLY A 84 1.13 4.33 -2.88
CA GLY A 84 0.76 5.32 -1.89
C GLY A 84 0.25 6.63 -2.50
N GLY A 85 0.25 7.69 -1.67
CA GLY A 85 -0.17 9.02 -2.08
C GLY A 85 -1.40 9.53 -1.32
N GLY A 86 -1.57 9.11 -0.06
CA GLY A 86 -2.63 9.62 0.83
C GLY A 86 -4.05 9.40 0.31
N PHE A 87 -4.28 8.35 -0.50
CA PHE A 87 -5.55 8.03 -1.16
C PHE A 87 -6.05 9.08 -2.17
N GLY A 88 -5.35 10.21 -2.31
CA GLY A 88 -5.78 11.35 -3.14
C GLY A 88 -4.82 11.69 -4.27
N THR A 89 -3.65 11.07 -4.30
CA THR A 89 -2.58 11.29 -5.28
C THR A 89 -1.88 9.98 -5.60
N GLY A 90 -0.93 10.02 -6.53
CA GLY A 90 -0.18 8.84 -6.92
C GLY A 90 -0.81 8.05 -8.06
N SER A 91 -0.04 7.12 -8.60
CA SER A 91 -0.46 6.23 -9.69
C SER A 91 0.57 5.12 -9.89
N LYS A 92 0.20 4.10 -10.68
CA LYS A 92 1.15 3.11 -11.19
C LYS A 92 2.32 3.74 -11.96
N GLY A 93 2.14 4.95 -12.49
CA GLY A 93 3.19 5.70 -13.17
C GLY A 93 4.16 6.38 -12.21
N THR A 94 3.68 6.99 -11.13
CA THR A 94 4.53 7.60 -10.10
C THR A 94 5.38 6.56 -9.36
N HIS A 95 4.82 5.38 -9.10
CA HIS A 95 5.47 4.30 -8.34
C HIS A 95 6.11 3.21 -9.25
N ARG A 96 6.35 3.56 -10.53
CA ARG A 96 7.04 2.68 -11.47
C ARG A 96 8.35 2.12 -10.90
N ILE A 97 9.09 2.90 -10.13
CA ILE A 97 10.37 2.50 -9.55
C ILE A 97 10.26 1.24 -8.68
N ALA A 98 9.20 1.11 -7.88
CA ALA A 98 8.97 -0.08 -7.06
C ALA A 98 8.71 -1.31 -7.93
N ALA A 99 7.82 -1.19 -8.93
CA ALA A 99 7.50 -2.29 -9.84
C ALA A 99 8.73 -2.76 -10.64
N GLU A 100 9.56 -1.83 -11.13
CA GLU A 100 10.83 -2.16 -11.79
C GLU A 100 11.80 -2.89 -10.85
N ARG A 101 11.87 -2.49 -9.58
CA ARG A 101 12.75 -3.16 -8.60
C ARG A 101 12.30 -4.58 -8.32
N TYR A 102 11.02 -4.83 -8.10
CA TYR A 102 10.50 -6.20 -7.94
C TYR A 102 10.74 -7.04 -9.20
N ALA A 103 10.51 -6.49 -10.39
CA ALA A 103 10.77 -7.22 -11.64
C ALA A 103 12.25 -7.55 -11.84
N GLN A 104 13.17 -6.65 -11.42
CA GLN A 104 14.61 -6.90 -11.44
C GLN A 104 15.05 -7.99 -10.45
N LEU A 105 14.28 -8.20 -9.38
CA LEU A 105 14.47 -9.29 -8.42
C LEU A 105 13.88 -10.63 -8.90
N GLY A 106 13.21 -10.65 -10.06
CA GLY A 106 12.69 -11.89 -10.66
C GLY A 106 11.19 -12.09 -10.55
N TYR A 107 10.44 -11.11 -10.03
CA TYR A 107 8.99 -11.23 -9.82
C TYR A 107 8.18 -10.75 -11.03
N LEU A 108 7.00 -11.36 -11.24
CA LEU A 108 5.94 -10.80 -12.06
C LEU A 108 5.16 -9.79 -11.22
N VAL A 109 5.09 -8.54 -11.67
CA VAL A 109 4.50 -7.46 -10.89
C VAL A 109 3.26 -6.89 -11.55
N PHE A 110 2.15 -6.87 -10.86
CA PHE A 110 0.92 -6.15 -11.23
C PHE A 110 0.87 -4.84 -10.44
N ASN A 111 1.26 -3.75 -11.06
CA ASN A 111 1.27 -2.41 -10.47
C ASN A 111 -0.03 -1.70 -10.84
N ILE A 112 -0.94 -1.57 -9.87
CA ILE A 112 -2.32 -1.13 -10.12
C ILE A 112 -2.52 0.37 -9.93
N ASN A 113 -3.50 0.93 -10.62
CA ASN A 113 -4.18 2.16 -10.24
C ASN A 113 -5.46 1.81 -9.48
N TYR A 114 -6.00 2.79 -8.76
CA TYR A 114 -7.31 2.72 -8.10
C TYR A 114 -7.92 4.13 -8.05
N ARG A 115 -9.25 4.23 -7.84
CA ARG A 115 -9.95 5.51 -7.70
C ARG A 115 -9.45 6.31 -6.51
N LEU A 116 -9.25 7.61 -6.70
CA LEU A 116 -8.66 8.52 -5.73
C LEU A 116 -9.69 9.53 -5.21
N ALA A 117 -9.55 9.87 -3.92
CA ALA A 117 -10.24 10.96 -3.26
C ALA A 117 -9.69 12.34 -3.74
N PRO A 118 -10.43 13.43 -3.56
CA PRO A 118 -11.80 13.53 -3.06
C PRO A 118 -12.87 13.18 -4.09
N LYS A 119 -12.49 12.96 -5.37
CA LYS A 119 -13.45 12.66 -6.43
C LYS A 119 -14.19 11.34 -6.17
N HIS A 120 -13.49 10.38 -5.60
CA HIS A 120 -13.99 9.07 -5.24
C HIS A 120 -13.55 8.75 -3.81
N PRO A 121 -14.33 9.17 -2.79
CA PRO A 121 -14.00 8.93 -1.39
C PRO A 121 -14.13 7.46 -1.02
N TYR A 122 -13.78 7.10 0.20
CA TYR A 122 -14.02 5.78 0.76
C TYR A 122 -15.47 5.35 0.56
N PRO A 123 -15.74 4.09 0.15
CA PRO A 123 -14.82 2.98 0.00
C PRO A 123 -14.31 2.72 -1.44
N ALA A 124 -14.31 3.70 -2.33
CA ALA A 124 -14.01 3.51 -3.75
C ALA A 124 -12.60 2.88 -3.99
N GLY A 125 -11.57 3.32 -3.25
CA GLY A 125 -10.22 2.76 -3.32
C GLY A 125 -10.19 1.27 -2.92
N PRO A 126 -10.68 0.88 -1.73
CA PRO A 126 -10.82 -0.52 -1.33
C PRO A 126 -11.58 -1.40 -2.31
N GLN A 127 -12.68 -0.92 -2.88
CA GLN A 127 -13.44 -1.63 -3.91
C GLN A 127 -12.59 -1.96 -5.13
N ASP A 128 -11.86 -0.96 -5.66
CA ASP A 128 -11.02 -1.12 -6.84
C ASP A 128 -9.85 -2.07 -6.57
N VAL A 129 -9.23 -1.97 -5.39
CA VAL A 129 -8.11 -2.83 -4.99
C VAL A 129 -8.57 -4.28 -4.83
N SER A 130 -9.77 -4.51 -4.27
CA SER A 130 -10.37 -5.84 -4.16
C SER A 130 -10.70 -6.44 -5.53
N GLN A 131 -11.25 -5.62 -6.45
CA GLN A 131 -11.52 -6.02 -7.83
C GLN A 131 -10.21 -6.36 -8.58
N ALA A 132 -9.17 -5.52 -8.43
CA ALA A 132 -7.85 -5.78 -9.01
C ALA A 132 -7.23 -7.06 -8.46
N TYR A 133 -7.38 -7.32 -7.16
CA TYR A 133 -6.92 -8.57 -6.53
C TYR A 133 -7.60 -9.79 -7.17
N ALA A 134 -8.92 -9.80 -7.25
CA ALA A 134 -9.67 -10.89 -7.88
C ALA A 134 -9.28 -11.07 -9.36
N TRP A 135 -9.06 -9.97 -10.08
CA TRP A 135 -8.58 -10.01 -11.45
C TRP A 135 -7.17 -10.64 -11.55
N VAL A 136 -6.23 -10.23 -10.69
CA VAL A 136 -4.87 -10.79 -10.64
C VAL A 136 -4.90 -12.29 -10.34
N CYS A 137 -5.71 -12.72 -9.36
CA CYS A 137 -5.89 -14.14 -9.05
C CYS A 137 -6.33 -14.96 -10.27
N LYS A 138 -7.20 -14.41 -11.10
CA LYS A 138 -7.74 -15.08 -12.29
C LYS A 138 -6.76 -15.08 -13.47
N HIS A 139 -6.00 -14.00 -13.67
CA HIS A 139 -5.27 -13.74 -14.91
C HIS A 139 -3.74 -13.84 -14.79
N ALA A 140 -3.16 -14.02 -13.58
CA ALA A 140 -1.71 -14.01 -13.40
C ALA A 140 -0.98 -15.04 -14.29
N ALA A 141 -1.57 -16.20 -14.49
CA ALA A 141 -0.99 -17.27 -15.30
C ALA A 141 -0.84 -16.86 -16.80
N GLU A 142 -1.74 -16.02 -17.34
CA GLU A 142 -1.67 -15.52 -18.72
C GLU A 142 -0.41 -14.66 -18.95
N TYR A 143 0.13 -14.07 -17.90
CA TYR A 143 1.35 -13.27 -17.91
C TYR A 143 2.61 -14.06 -17.48
N GLY A 144 2.44 -15.34 -17.18
CA GLY A 144 3.51 -16.23 -16.75
C GLY A 144 3.74 -16.24 -15.24
N GLY A 145 2.72 -15.88 -14.44
CA GLY A 145 2.77 -15.91 -12.98
C GLY A 145 2.29 -17.23 -12.36
N ASN A 146 2.88 -17.60 -11.24
CA ASN A 146 2.34 -18.63 -10.36
C ASN A 146 1.61 -17.97 -9.19
N ILE A 147 0.28 -18.08 -9.18
CA ILE A 147 -0.57 -17.46 -8.15
C ILE A 147 -0.40 -18.10 -6.76
N GLU A 148 0.10 -19.31 -6.68
CA GLU A 148 0.43 -19.95 -5.41
C GLU A 148 1.58 -19.23 -4.68
N HIS A 149 2.39 -18.48 -5.43
CA HIS A 149 3.49 -17.65 -4.93
C HIS A 149 3.14 -16.16 -4.98
N LEU A 150 1.89 -15.81 -4.60
CA LEU A 150 1.42 -14.44 -4.56
C LEU A 150 1.87 -13.72 -3.28
N THR A 151 2.31 -12.48 -3.45
CA THR A 151 2.49 -11.47 -2.40
C THR A 151 1.73 -10.21 -2.77
N VAL A 152 1.11 -9.56 -1.79
CA VAL A 152 0.54 -8.22 -1.95
C VAL A 152 1.42 -7.22 -1.19
N ALA A 153 1.84 -6.16 -1.88
CA ALA A 153 2.72 -5.13 -1.35
C ALA A 153 2.14 -3.74 -1.58
N GLY A 154 2.29 -2.85 -0.61
CA GLY A 154 1.90 -1.45 -0.77
C GLY A 154 2.51 -0.57 0.32
N GLU A 155 2.69 0.72 -0.01
CA GLU A 155 3.25 1.67 0.96
C GLU A 155 2.30 2.81 1.26
N SER A 156 2.40 3.40 2.47
CA SER A 156 1.62 4.54 2.92
C SER A 156 0.10 4.25 2.83
N ALA A 157 -0.66 5.02 2.06
CA ALA A 157 -2.06 4.73 1.76
C ALA A 157 -2.24 3.37 1.07
N GLY A 158 -1.32 2.98 0.16
CA GLY A 158 -1.29 1.65 -0.44
C GLY A 158 -1.03 0.54 0.58
N GLY A 159 -0.27 0.84 1.63
CA GLY A 159 -0.08 -0.06 2.77
C GLY A 159 -1.37 -0.30 3.57
N ASN A 160 -2.20 0.72 3.75
CA ASN A 160 -3.54 0.57 4.32
C ASN A 160 -4.42 -0.33 3.45
N LEU A 161 -4.44 -0.09 2.13
CA LEU A 161 -5.20 -0.91 1.19
C LEU A 161 -4.69 -2.36 1.13
N THR A 162 -3.39 -2.57 1.31
CA THR A 162 -2.78 -3.90 1.45
C THR A 162 -3.26 -4.59 2.73
N ALA A 163 -3.28 -3.88 3.86
CA ALA A 163 -3.83 -4.39 5.11
C ALA A 163 -5.34 -4.67 5.02
N THR A 164 -6.08 -3.86 4.26
CA THR A 164 -7.50 -4.13 3.95
C THR A 164 -7.68 -5.45 3.19
N LEU A 165 -6.84 -5.74 2.18
CA LEU A 165 -6.86 -7.04 1.50
C LEU A 165 -6.50 -8.20 2.43
N LEU A 166 -5.53 -8.02 3.34
CA LEU A 166 -5.22 -9.02 4.36
C LEU A 166 -6.45 -9.37 5.19
N LEU A 167 -7.25 -8.36 5.60
CA LEU A 167 -8.52 -8.63 6.29
C LEU A 167 -9.48 -9.46 5.43
N GLY A 168 -9.67 -9.11 4.16
CA GLY A 168 -10.53 -9.84 3.23
C GLY A 168 -10.06 -11.27 2.93
N CYS A 169 -8.75 -11.53 3.03
CA CYS A 169 -8.20 -12.88 2.86
C CYS A 169 -8.35 -13.75 4.11
N CYS A 170 -8.35 -13.15 5.31
CA CYS A 170 -8.27 -13.89 6.59
C CYS A 170 -9.56 -13.89 7.40
N TRP A 171 -10.47 -12.94 7.19
CA TRP A 171 -11.79 -12.86 7.82
C TRP A 171 -12.89 -12.84 6.77
N GLN A 172 -13.94 -13.64 6.99
CA GLN A 172 -15.14 -13.60 6.16
C GLN A 172 -15.96 -12.35 6.49
N ARG A 173 -15.88 -11.36 5.62
CA ARG A 173 -16.45 -10.03 5.84
C ARG A 173 -17.78 -9.86 5.12
N PRO A 174 -18.73 -9.07 5.69
CA PRO A 174 -20.02 -8.79 5.05
C PRO A 174 -19.92 -7.82 3.87
N GLU A 175 -18.90 -6.95 3.82
CA GLU A 175 -18.72 -5.98 2.76
C GLU A 175 -18.57 -6.69 1.40
N PRO A 176 -19.38 -6.36 0.37
CA PRO A 176 -19.39 -7.10 -0.89
C PRO A 176 -18.02 -7.16 -1.56
N TRP A 177 -17.22 -6.09 -1.45
CA TRP A 177 -15.89 -6.01 -2.03
C TRP A 177 -14.84 -6.87 -1.29
N LEU A 178 -14.95 -7.06 0.04
CA LEU A 178 -14.11 -8.01 0.78
C LEU A 178 -14.59 -9.46 0.60
N ARG A 179 -15.89 -9.67 0.46
CA ARG A 179 -16.43 -10.97 0.11
C ARG A 179 -15.87 -11.47 -1.22
N GLN A 180 -15.76 -10.59 -2.23
CA GLN A 180 -15.11 -10.90 -3.49
C GLN A 180 -13.66 -11.39 -3.31
N VAL A 181 -12.90 -10.79 -2.39
CA VAL A 181 -11.53 -11.22 -2.06
C VAL A 181 -11.55 -12.63 -1.45
N TRP A 182 -12.42 -12.85 -0.47
CA TRP A 182 -12.58 -14.16 0.19
C TRP A 182 -12.95 -15.28 -0.79
N GLU A 183 -13.88 -14.99 -1.70
CA GLU A 183 -14.42 -15.95 -2.69
C GLU A 183 -13.41 -16.34 -3.77
N THR A 184 -12.31 -15.59 -3.96
CA THR A 184 -11.22 -16.04 -4.85
C THR A 184 -10.62 -17.36 -4.41
N GLY A 185 -10.75 -17.72 -3.11
CA GLY A 185 -10.07 -18.88 -2.51
C GLY A 185 -8.55 -18.73 -2.41
N VAL A 186 -7.98 -17.74 -3.07
CA VAL A 186 -6.53 -17.49 -3.05
C VAL A 186 -6.16 -16.70 -1.77
N LYS A 187 -5.14 -17.17 -1.08
CA LYS A 187 -4.52 -16.48 0.05
C LYS A 187 -3.06 -16.21 -0.30
N PRO A 188 -2.60 -14.94 -0.29
CA PRO A 188 -1.19 -14.62 -0.53
C PRO A 188 -0.28 -15.38 0.45
N ARG A 189 0.90 -15.80 0.00
CA ARG A 189 1.90 -16.39 0.89
C ARG A 189 2.48 -15.40 1.89
N ALA A 190 2.47 -14.10 1.54
CA ALA A 190 2.95 -13.04 2.41
C ALA A 190 2.31 -11.69 2.06
N PHE A 191 2.38 -10.75 3.00
CA PHE A 191 2.03 -9.35 2.77
C PHE A 191 3.21 -8.43 3.08
N GLN A 192 3.35 -7.34 2.33
CA GLN A 192 4.31 -6.27 2.61
C GLN A 192 3.56 -4.97 2.87
N ILE A 193 3.43 -4.61 4.14
CA ILE A 193 2.70 -3.42 4.60
C ILE A 193 3.73 -2.36 4.97
N ILE A 194 4.08 -1.51 4.00
CA ILE A 194 5.26 -0.66 4.05
C ILE A 194 4.87 0.72 4.55
N CYS A 195 5.43 1.19 5.69
CA CYS A 195 5.19 2.51 6.29
C CYS A 195 3.73 3.00 6.14
N ALA A 196 2.77 2.12 6.45
CA ALA A 196 1.35 2.32 6.15
C ALA A 196 0.71 3.45 6.97
N TYR A 197 -0.25 4.17 6.35
CA TYR A 197 -1.09 5.16 7.00
C TYR A 197 -2.37 4.48 7.49
N LEU A 198 -2.51 4.21 8.80
CA LEU A 198 -3.49 3.29 9.37
C LEU A 198 -4.49 3.93 10.34
N HIS A 199 -4.26 5.15 10.79
CA HIS A 199 -5.17 5.90 11.65
C HIS A 199 -5.79 7.06 10.87
N ILE A 200 -6.90 6.79 10.17
CA ILE A 200 -7.51 7.71 9.21
C ILE A 200 -8.67 8.49 9.81
N SER A 201 -9.46 7.89 10.71
CA SER A 201 -10.69 8.52 11.23
C SER A 201 -10.42 9.70 12.16
N GLU A 202 -9.31 9.68 12.90
CA GLU A 202 -8.97 10.71 13.90
C GLU A 202 -7.51 11.19 13.81
N PRO A 203 -7.05 11.65 12.62
CA PRO A 203 -5.65 12.03 12.42
C PRO A 203 -5.25 13.22 13.29
N GLN A 204 -6.18 14.13 13.61
CA GLN A 204 -5.94 15.28 14.48
C GLN A 204 -5.61 14.86 15.93
N ILE A 205 -6.15 13.74 16.42
CA ILE A 205 -5.83 13.19 17.74
C ILE A 205 -4.50 12.44 17.65
N ARG A 206 -4.37 11.55 16.68
CA ARG A 206 -3.20 10.68 16.50
C ARG A 206 -1.91 11.47 16.28
N TYR A 207 -1.97 12.52 15.46
CA TYR A 207 -0.81 13.34 15.10
C TYR A 207 -0.81 14.72 15.77
N ALA A 208 -1.52 14.87 16.91
CA ALA A 208 -1.63 16.14 17.66
C ALA A 208 -0.27 16.73 18.04
N GLN A 209 0.72 15.90 18.36
CA GLN A 209 2.07 16.35 18.72
C GLN A 209 2.77 17.04 17.53
N LEU A 210 2.57 16.55 16.30
CA LEU A 210 3.09 17.20 15.09
C LEU A 210 2.45 18.58 14.87
N ALA A 211 1.14 18.68 15.11
CA ALA A 211 0.41 19.94 14.98
C ALA A 211 0.87 20.99 16.01
N LYS A 212 1.28 20.56 17.21
CA LYS A 212 1.80 21.40 18.31
C LYS A 212 3.31 21.66 18.23
N ALA A 213 4.03 21.00 17.31
CA ALA A 213 5.47 21.14 17.21
C ALA A 213 5.89 22.60 16.92
N ARG A 214 7.01 23.05 17.53
CA ARG A 214 7.58 24.39 17.26
C ARG A 214 8.03 24.52 15.81
N HIS A 215 8.45 23.43 15.18
CA HIS A 215 8.99 23.42 13.81
C HIS A 215 7.87 23.56 12.76
N ARG A 216 8.01 24.55 11.87
CA ARG A 216 7.00 24.86 10.83
C ARG A 216 6.71 23.68 9.90
N ILE A 217 7.75 22.88 9.56
CA ILE A 217 7.61 21.70 8.68
C ILE A 217 6.72 20.63 9.34
N ALA A 218 6.91 20.34 10.64
CA ALA A 218 6.09 19.35 11.34
C ALA A 218 4.60 19.75 11.32
N ARG A 219 4.30 21.04 11.57
CA ARG A 219 2.92 21.56 11.48
C ARG A 219 2.35 21.48 10.06
N PHE A 220 3.17 21.73 9.05
CA PHE A 220 2.76 21.57 7.65
C PHE A 220 2.42 20.11 7.34
N VAL A 221 3.27 19.17 7.74
CA VAL A 221 3.04 17.72 7.57
C VAL A 221 1.74 17.27 8.26
N ALA A 222 1.49 17.72 9.50
CA ALA A 222 0.24 17.41 10.20
C ALA A 222 -0.99 17.89 9.42
N ARG A 223 -0.93 19.10 8.83
CA ARG A 223 -2.02 19.62 7.97
C ARG A 223 -2.22 18.78 6.72
N VAL A 224 -1.14 18.35 6.08
CA VAL A 224 -1.19 17.49 4.89
C VAL A 224 -1.83 16.15 5.22
N ILE A 225 -1.38 15.48 6.29
CA ILE A 225 -1.97 14.22 6.76
C ILE A 225 -3.48 14.37 7.00
N ASN A 226 -3.88 15.40 7.76
CA ASN A 226 -5.29 15.66 8.04
C ASN A 226 -6.10 15.94 6.76
N SER A 227 -5.54 16.69 5.80
CA SER A 227 -6.21 16.98 4.53
C SER A 227 -6.46 15.73 3.70
N PHE A 228 -5.51 14.76 3.69
CA PHE A 228 -5.70 13.48 3.04
C PHE A 228 -6.80 12.64 3.70
N ALA A 229 -6.84 12.58 5.03
CA ALA A 229 -7.89 11.87 5.75
C ALA A 229 -9.28 12.44 5.47
N VAL A 230 -9.43 13.77 5.56
CA VAL A 230 -10.71 14.46 5.26
C VAL A 230 -11.12 14.22 3.80
N ALA A 231 -10.19 14.31 2.85
CA ALA A 231 -10.49 14.04 1.44
C ALA A 231 -10.94 12.58 1.23
N TYR A 232 -10.28 11.63 1.88
CA TYR A 232 -10.56 10.21 1.75
C TYR A 232 -11.90 9.80 2.35
N LEU A 233 -12.22 10.30 3.55
CA LEU A 233 -13.47 9.97 4.23
C LEU A 233 -14.68 10.71 3.63
N GLY A 234 -14.48 11.86 3.00
CA GLY A 234 -15.55 12.74 2.54
C GLY A 234 -16.11 13.66 3.65
N GLU A 235 -16.92 14.63 3.24
CA GLU A 235 -17.57 15.55 4.17
C GLU A 235 -18.64 14.81 4.98
N GLY A 236 -18.50 14.80 6.31
CA GLY A 236 -19.44 14.16 7.25
C GLY A 236 -19.02 12.79 7.80
N ALA A 237 -18.04 12.11 7.18
CA ALA A 237 -17.56 10.79 7.65
C ALA A 237 -16.38 10.88 8.64
N ALA A 238 -16.00 12.07 9.06
CA ALA A 238 -14.80 12.32 9.88
C ALA A 238 -14.94 11.93 11.36
N ARG A 239 -15.78 10.96 11.69
CA ARG A 239 -15.88 10.42 13.06
C ARG A 239 -15.69 8.92 13.01
N ALA A 240 -14.94 8.41 13.98
CA ALA A 240 -14.82 6.98 14.24
C ALA A 240 -16.21 6.39 14.55
N SER A 241 -16.92 5.96 13.51
CA SER A 241 -18.14 5.16 13.63
C SER A 241 -17.81 3.71 13.36
N ASP A 242 -18.63 2.79 13.84
CA ASP A 242 -18.45 1.36 13.56
C ASP A 242 -18.60 1.04 12.07
N GLU A 243 -19.38 1.87 11.33
CA GLU A 243 -19.52 1.77 9.87
C GLU A 243 -18.21 2.02 9.11
N ASN A 244 -17.29 2.82 9.68
CA ASN A 244 -15.99 3.18 9.09
C ASN A 244 -14.80 2.45 9.73
N LEU A 245 -15.05 1.39 10.50
CA LEU A 245 -14.00 0.68 11.24
C LEU A 245 -12.86 0.18 10.35
N LEU A 246 -13.16 -0.20 9.09
CA LEU A 246 -12.16 -0.70 8.13
C LEU A 246 -11.21 0.36 7.57
N VAL A 247 -11.42 1.65 7.82
CA VAL A 247 -10.39 2.67 7.47
C VAL A 247 -9.28 2.69 8.51
N ASP A 248 -9.60 2.31 9.76
CA ASP A 248 -8.67 2.22 10.87
C ASP A 248 -8.32 0.74 11.16
N ILE A 249 -7.53 0.16 10.30
CA ILE A 249 -7.18 -1.27 10.31
C ILE A 249 -6.71 -1.74 11.69
N VAL A 250 -5.90 -0.94 12.37
CA VAL A 250 -5.37 -1.29 13.70
C VAL A 250 -6.50 -1.32 14.74
N ARG A 251 -7.45 -0.37 14.67
CA ARG A 251 -8.62 -0.37 15.55
C ARG A 251 -9.47 -1.61 15.30
N TYR A 252 -9.69 -1.97 14.03
CA TYR A 252 -10.40 -3.20 13.69
C TYR A 252 -9.69 -4.43 14.27
N LEU A 253 -8.39 -4.61 14.02
CA LEU A 253 -7.62 -5.76 14.49
C LEU A 253 -7.65 -5.92 16.01
N ARG A 254 -7.65 -4.82 16.77
CA ARG A 254 -7.74 -4.88 18.25
C ARG A 254 -9.08 -5.37 18.77
N GLN A 255 -10.13 -5.31 17.96
CA GLN A 255 -11.51 -5.70 18.32
C GLN A 255 -11.98 -6.94 17.55
N ALA A 256 -11.23 -7.38 16.53
CA ALA A 256 -11.60 -8.47 15.67
C ALA A 256 -11.64 -9.82 16.42
N PRO A 257 -12.59 -10.70 16.07
CA PRO A 257 -12.51 -12.08 16.50
C PRO A 257 -11.24 -12.76 15.92
N PRO A 258 -10.89 -13.96 16.39
CA PRO A 258 -9.87 -14.76 15.74
C PRO A 258 -10.11 -14.85 14.22
N PRO A 259 -9.05 -14.88 13.40
CA PRO A 259 -9.22 -14.97 11.95
C PRO A 259 -9.77 -16.34 11.54
N ASP A 260 -10.62 -16.35 10.51
CA ASP A 260 -11.18 -17.58 9.93
C ASP A 260 -10.15 -18.41 9.14
N ARG A 261 -9.10 -17.73 8.64
CA ARG A 261 -7.92 -18.35 8.00
C ARG A 261 -6.66 -17.78 8.62
N SER A 262 -5.62 -18.61 8.81
CA SER A 262 -4.33 -18.16 9.34
C SER A 262 -3.79 -16.94 8.58
N ILE A 263 -3.28 -15.96 9.31
CA ILE A 263 -2.70 -14.75 8.71
C ILE A 263 -1.32 -15.10 8.14
N PRO A 264 -1.07 -14.82 6.86
CA PRO A 264 0.25 -15.02 6.26
C PRO A 264 1.31 -14.12 6.91
N PRO A 265 2.61 -14.48 6.82
CA PRO A 265 3.70 -13.63 7.28
C PRO A 265 3.62 -12.22 6.71
N VAL A 266 3.96 -11.22 7.54
CA VAL A 266 3.91 -9.80 7.17
C VAL A 266 5.29 -9.17 7.31
N PHE A 267 5.76 -8.52 6.24
CA PHE A 267 6.91 -7.62 6.27
C PHE A 267 6.44 -6.19 6.52
N ALA A 268 6.89 -5.58 7.61
CA ALA A 268 6.45 -4.27 8.08
C ALA A 268 7.64 -3.30 8.24
N PRO A 269 8.21 -2.77 7.14
CA PRO A 269 9.35 -1.88 7.18
C PRO A 269 8.93 -0.43 7.40
N VAL A 270 9.71 0.32 8.22
CA VAL A 270 9.48 1.73 8.49
C VAL A 270 10.78 2.49 8.73
N GLY A 271 10.84 3.76 8.33
CA GLY A 271 11.93 4.66 8.67
C GLY A 271 11.77 5.26 10.07
N GLU A 272 12.84 5.36 10.85
CA GLU A 272 12.79 5.94 12.22
C GLU A 272 12.48 7.47 12.22
N ARG A 273 12.56 8.13 11.06
CA ARG A 273 12.15 9.53 10.90
C ARG A 273 10.82 9.67 10.17
N ASP A 274 10.12 8.56 9.99
CA ASP A 274 8.79 8.58 9.44
C ASP A 274 7.81 9.19 10.45
N VAL A 275 7.04 10.18 10.02
CA VAL A 275 6.10 10.90 10.89
C VAL A 275 4.91 10.05 11.31
N ILE A 276 4.64 8.97 10.57
CA ILE A 276 3.58 8.00 10.86
C ILE A 276 4.14 6.63 11.30
N GLN A 277 5.41 6.56 11.72
CA GLN A 277 6.06 5.30 12.10
C GLN A 277 5.31 4.51 13.17
N GLN A 278 4.61 5.21 14.07
CA GLN A 278 3.86 4.57 15.14
C GLN A 278 2.72 3.69 14.61
N ASP A 279 2.17 4.00 13.44
CA ASP A 279 1.15 3.18 12.81
C ASP A 279 1.68 1.78 12.46
N THR A 280 2.95 1.69 12.03
CA THR A 280 3.61 0.40 11.78
C THR A 280 3.79 -0.41 13.07
N TYR A 281 4.18 0.24 14.17
CA TYR A 281 4.35 -0.44 15.47
C TYR A 281 3.02 -0.95 16.01
N ASP A 282 1.97 -0.14 15.93
CA ASP A 282 0.63 -0.51 16.36
C ASP A 282 0.06 -1.67 15.51
N LEU A 283 0.32 -1.66 14.20
CA LEU A 283 -0.05 -2.77 13.31
C LEU A 283 0.67 -4.05 13.69
N THR A 284 2.00 -3.98 13.90
CA THR A 284 2.81 -5.14 14.29
C THR A 284 2.26 -5.79 15.54
N HIS A 285 2.01 -5.01 16.59
CA HIS A 285 1.44 -5.53 17.83
C HIS A 285 0.04 -6.12 17.64
N ALA A 286 -0.82 -5.47 16.86
CA ALA A 286 -2.17 -5.96 16.62
C ALA A 286 -2.17 -7.28 15.82
N LEU A 287 -1.33 -7.43 14.80
CA LEU A 287 -1.19 -8.66 14.03
C LEU A 287 -0.58 -9.80 14.85
N GLN A 288 0.43 -9.52 15.68
CA GLN A 288 1.04 -10.50 16.57
C GLN A 288 0.06 -11.02 17.59
N ALA A 289 -0.87 -10.21 18.11
CA ALA A 289 -1.94 -10.64 18.99
C ALA A 289 -2.89 -11.69 18.35
N HIS A 290 -2.96 -11.70 17.02
CA HIS A 290 -3.68 -12.71 16.24
C HIS A 290 -2.80 -13.88 15.75
N GLY A 291 -1.59 -14.04 16.32
CA GLY A 291 -0.67 -15.14 15.97
C GLY A 291 0.07 -14.93 14.63
N CYS A 292 0.01 -13.74 14.03
CA CYS A 292 0.70 -13.46 12.78
C CYS A 292 2.21 -13.34 13.01
N GLN A 293 3.00 -13.94 12.14
CA GLN A 293 4.44 -13.74 12.08
C GLN A 293 4.74 -12.40 11.38
N VAL A 294 5.26 -11.43 12.14
CA VAL A 294 5.58 -10.10 11.60
C VAL A 294 7.08 -9.84 11.67
N GLU A 295 7.68 -9.56 10.51
CA GLU A 295 9.04 -9.05 10.41
C GLU A 295 9.02 -7.51 10.34
N GLU A 296 8.98 -6.87 11.52
CA GLU A 296 9.17 -5.42 11.60
C GLU A 296 10.64 -5.06 11.35
N ARG A 297 10.89 -4.09 10.46
CA ARG A 297 12.22 -3.59 10.15
C ARG A 297 12.29 -2.08 10.28
N ARG A 298 13.18 -1.60 11.15
CA ARG A 298 13.43 -0.18 11.40
C ARG A 298 14.68 0.29 10.68
N TYR A 299 14.55 1.38 9.94
CA TYR A 299 15.67 1.94 9.17
C TYR A 299 16.09 3.29 9.73
N LYS A 300 17.24 3.27 10.43
CA LYS A 300 17.78 4.43 11.16
C LYS A 300 17.96 5.63 10.24
N LYS A 301 17.44 6.79 10.69
CA LYS A 301 17.49 8.09 9.98
C LYS A 301 16.75 8.15 8.63
N GLU A 302 15.95 7.15 8.27
CA GLU A 302 15.18 7.18 7.05
C GLU A 302 13.79 7.82 7.25
N PRO A 303 13.33 8.65 6.27
CA PRO A 303 12.01 9.27 6.29
C PRO A 303 10.93 8.34 5.72
N HIS A 304 9.68 8.83 5.69
CA HIS A 304 8.56 8.19 5.00
C HIS A 304 8.86 7.89 3.54
N GLY A 305 8.53 6.68 3.06
CA GLY A 305 8.68 6.28 1.66
C GLY A 305 10.13 6.17 1.16
N PHE A 306 11.13 6.08 2.05
CA PHE A 306 12.56 6.09 1.70
C PHE A 306 12.95 4.98 0.72
N GLN A 307 12.26 3.85 0.73
CA GLN A 307 12.53 2.70 -0.13
C GLN A 307 12.35 3.00 -1.64
N LEU A 308 11.59 4.04 -1.96
CA LEU A 308 11.40 4.55 -3.32
C LEU A 308 12.51 5.52 -3.75
N LEU A 309 13.28 6.03 -2.80
CA LEU A 309 14.35 7.01 -3.01
C LEU A 309 15.70 6.29 -3.14
N MET A 310 16.10 5.95 -4.36
CA MET A 310 17.29 5.12 -4.65
C MET A 310 18.60 5.72 -4.14
N SER A 311 18.66 7.03 -3.92
CA SER A 311 19.81 7.74 -3.34
C SER A 311 19.93 7.63 -1.81
N ARG A 312 18.92 7.11 -1.12
CA ARG A 312 18.96 6.98 0.34
C ARG A 312 19.91 5.86 0.78
N PRO A 313 20.70 6.07 1.84
CA PRO A 313 21.74 5.12 2.25
C PRO A 313 21.20 3.73 2.63
N ARG A 314 19.97 3.63 3.13
CA ARG A 314 19.37 2.36 3.58
C ARG A 314 18.51 1.67 2.53
N THR A 315 18.21 2.32 1.41
CA THR A 315 17.41 1.73 0.33
C THR A 315 18.00 0.42 -0.22
N PRO A 316 19.33 0.26 -0.45
CA PRO A 316 19.89 -1.03 -0.85
C PRO A 316 19.68 -2.14 0.19
N ARG A 317 19.80 -1.80 1.48
CA ARG A 317 19.54 -2.74 2.58
C ARG A 317 18.07 -3.17 2.60
N TYR A 318 17.13 -2.22 2.45
CA TYR A 318 15.70 -2.51 2.38
C TYR A 318 15.39 -3.52 1.26
N TRP A 319 15.87 -3.28 0.03
CA TRP A 319 15.57 -4.16 -1.10
C TRP A 319 16.18 -5.56 -0.95
N ARG A 320 17.33 -5.69 -0.30
CA ARG A 320 17.91 -6.98 0.05
C ARG A 320 17.06 -7.71 1.09
N GLU A 321 16.70 -7.07 2.20
CA GLU A 321 15.87 -7.67 3.25
C GLU A 321 14.46 -7.99 2.77
N CYS A 322 13.91 -7.19 1.85
CA CYS A 322 12.67 -7.47 1.14
C CYS A 322 12.77 -8.77 0.33
N ASP A 323 13.84 -8.91 -0.45
CA ASP A 323 14.07 -10.14 -1.24
C ASP A 323 14.30 -11.36 -0.33
N GLU A 324 15.12 -11.24 0.71
CA GLU A 324 15.33 -12.30 1.70
C GLU A 324 14.01 -12.77 2.36
N PHE A 325 13.11 -11.83 2.69
CA PHE A 325 11.77 -12.14 3.18
C PHE A 325 10.95 -12.90 2.13
N MET A 326 10.95 -12.43 0.88
CA MET A 326 10.23 -13.06 -0.21
C MET A 326 10.76 -14.46 -0.53
N GLN A 327 12.07 -14.67 -0.53
CA GLN A 327 12.69 -15.98 -0.71
C GLN A 327 12.23 -16.96 0.36
N ARG A 328 12.19 -16.52 1.62
CA ARG A 328 11.83 -17.36 2.77
C ARG A 328 10.35 -17.76 2.78
N TYR A 329 9.44 -16.82 2.52
CA TYR A 329 8.01 -17.06 2.75
C TYR A 329 7.20 -17.24 1.46
N VAL A 330 7.70 -16.79 0.34
CA VAL A 330 6.95 -16.81 -0.92
C VAL A 330 7.49 -17.86 -1.89
N ILE A 331 8.80 -17.99 -2.01
CA ILE A 331 9.43 -18.83 -3.01
C ILE A 331 9.75 -20.23 -2.47
N SER A 332 10.28 -20.33 -1.25
CA SER A 332 10.58 -21.63 -0.65
C SER A 332 9.30 -22.42 -0.45
N ASP A 333 9.28 -23.66 -0.88
CA ASP A 333 8.19 -24.59 -0.55
C ASP A 333 8.31 -24.93 0.94
N ASN A 334 7.39 -24.39 1.73
CA ASN A 334 7.40 -24.35 3.19
C ASN A 334 7.27 -25.70 3.92
N ALA A 335 7.56 -26.83 3.30
CA ALA A 335 7.64 -28.12 4.00
C ALA A 335 8.75 -28.16 5.08
N GLU A 336 9.79 -27.28 4.99
CA GLU A 336 10.89 -27.27 5.95
C GLU A 336 10.77 -26.25 7.11
N VAL A 337 9.91 -25.24 7.02
CA VAL A 337 9.81 -24.18 8.04
C VAL A 337 8.90 -24.60 9.19
N GLU A 338 7.86 -25.40 8.93
CA GLU A 338 6.98 -25.94 9.99
C GLU A 338 7.68 -27.01 10.83
N SER A 339 8.65 -27.76 10.28
CA SER A 339 9.37 -28.79 11.02
C SER A 339 10.45 -28.26 12.00
N LYS A 340 10.81 -26.97 11.91
CA LYS A 340 11.80 -26.32 12.81
C LYS A 340 11.14 -25.47 13.90
N ALA A 341 9.84 -25.30 13.88
CA ALA A 341 9.06 -24.53 14.86
C ALA A 341 8.19 -25.42 15.78
N ALA A 342 8.16 -26.73 15.54
CA ALA A 342 7.59 -27.76 16.40
C ALA A 342 8.69 -28.46 17.20
#